data_8eace6d0827cd774d63c6c1287ac5376
#
_entry.id   8eace6d0827cd774d63c6c1287ac5376
#
_cell.length_a   1.000
_cell.length_b   1.000
_cell.length_c   1.000
_cell.angle_alpha   90.00
_cell.angle_beta   90.00
_cell.angle_gamma   90.00
#
_symmetry.space_group_name_H-M   'P 1'
#
loop_
_entity.id
_entity.type
_entity.pdbx_description
1 polymer ?
#
loop_
_entity_poly.entity_id
_entity_poly.type
_entity_poly.pdbx_seq_one_letter_code
_entity_poly.pdbx_strand_id
1 'polypeptide(L)'
;RLGLGRILNRIPDVEAVAEAADGSEAIEIARTFVPDIILLDVRMPRMNGLEALPYLTETAAVIMLTSDEDAATVSKAMDCGARGYLVHGSLGAEQVAGAIETCRQGGLVLGPEAAAHLTLQGAERERRGNPLLDQLTEREAEVLEAAARGKSNKEIAEEQFLAPRTVKNYLNAAYVKLGVHNRAEAIIAWREAEAS
;
A
#
# COMPACT_ATOMS: atom_id res chain seq x y z
N ARG A 1 -6.41 -14.55 -15.53
CA ARG A 1 -5.93 -13.53 -16.50
C ARG A 1 -6.81 -13.46 -17.74
N LEU A 2 -7.01 -14.54 -18.48
CA LEU A 2 -7.86 -14.56 -19.70
C LEU A 2 -9.31 -14.03 -19.50
N GLY A 3 -9.85 -14.11 -18.29
CA GLY A 3 -11.17 -13.57 -17.97
C GLY A 3 -11.19 -12.05 -17.81
N LEU A 4 -10.18 -11.48 -17.12
CA LEU A 4 -10.14 -10.07 -16.78
C LEU A 4 -9.87 -9.20 -18.02
N GLY A 5 -8.93 -9.57 -18.88
CA GLY A 5 -8.68 -8.84 -20.13
C GLY A 5 -9.92 -8.78 -21.04
N ARG A 6 -10.70 -9.86 -21.10
CA ARG A 6 -12.00 -9.85 -21.83
C ARG A 6 -13.05 -8.94 -21.21
N ILE A 7 -13.03 -8.80 -19.88
CA ILE A 7 -13.92 -7.90 -19.16
C ILE A 7 -13.53 -6.45 -19.47
N LEU A 8 -12.25 -6.12 -19.34
CA LEU A 8 -11.73 -4.77 -19.58
C LEU A 8 -12.01 -4.28 -20.99
N ASN A 9 -11.78 -5.11 -22.00
CA ASN A 9 -12.04 -4.78 -23.40
C ASN A 9 -13.53 -4.54 -23.74
N ARG A 10 -14.47 -4.80 -22.80
CA ARG A 10 -15.89 -4.53 -22.96
C ARG A 10 -16.37 -3.25 -22.24
N ILE A 11 -15.47 -2.62 -21.46
CA ILE A 11 -15.78 -1.36 -20.78
C ILE A 11 -15.62 -0.23 -21.80
N PRO A 12 -16.65 0.58 -22.06
CA PRO A 12 -16.64 1.59 -23.15
C PRO A 12 -15.48 2.59 -23.06
N ASP A 13 -15.05 2.94 -21.87
CA ASP A 13 -14.01 3.96 -21.63
C ASP A 13 -12.58 3.36 -21.55
N VAL A 14 -12.41 2.06 -21.85
CA VAL A 14 -11.10 1.41 -21.91
C VAL A 14 -10.62 1.36 -23.36
N GLU A 15 -9.66 2.23 -23.69
CA GLU A 15 -9.13 2.36 -25.04
C GLU A 15 -8.09 1.28 -25.36
N ALA A 16 -7.26 0.92 -24.39
CA ALA A 16 -6.20 -0.06 -24.57
C ALA A 16 -5.88 -0.80 -23.26
N VAL A 17 -5.48 -2.07 -23.37
CA VAL A 17 -5.10 -2.93 -22.24
C VAL A 17 -3.76 -3.58 -22.54
N ALA A 18 -2.82 -3.47 -21.60
CA ALA A 18 -1.58 -4.23 -21.61
C ALA A 18 -1.58 -5.25 -20.46
N GLU A 19 -0.95 -6.39 -20.64
CA GLU A 19 -0.86 -7.45 -19.65
C GLU A 19 0.60 -7.70 -19.25
N ALA A 20 0.85 -7.91 -17.97
CA ALA A 20 2.14 -8.28 -17.40
C ALA A 20 2.04 -9.64 -16.70
N ALA A 21 3.11 -10.41 -16.75
CA ALA A 21 3.17 -11.74 -16.13
C ALA A 21 3.63 -11.68 -14.66
N ASP A 22 4.35 -10.64 -14.26
CA ASP A 22 4.84 -10.40 -12.90
C ASP A 22 5.06 -8.91 -12.63
N GLY A 23 5.51 -8.59 -11.40
CA GLY A 23 5.72 -7.21 -10.97
C GLY A 23 6.83 -6.49 -11.74
N SER A 24 7.89 -7.18 -12.14
CA SER A 24 8.99 -6.56 -12.90
C SER A 24 8.53 -6.14 -14.29
N GLU A 25 7.82 -7.03 -14.99
CA GLU A 25 7.24 -6.75 -16.30
C GLU A 25 6.18 -5.64 -16.21
N ALA A 26 5.37 -5.64 -15.12
CA ALA A 26 4.39 -4.59 -14.89
C ALA A 26 5.05 -3.20 -14.77
N ILE A 27 6.17 -3.09 -14.06
CA ILE A 27 6.93 -1.84 -13.94
C ILE A 27 7.49 -1.39 -15.29
N GLU A 28 8.04 -2.30 -16.09
CA GLU A 28 8.56 -1.98 -17.42
C GLU A 28 7.47 -1.50 -18.38
N ILE A 29 6.33 -2.20 -18.39
CA ILE A 29 5.17 -1.83 -19.19
C ILE A 29 4.61 -0.49 -18.73
N ALA A 30 4.46 -0.26 -17.44
CA ALA A 30 3.92 0.99 -16.91
C ALA A 30 4.72 2.22 -17.35
N ARG A 31 6.04 2.10 -17.48
CA ARG A 31 6.92 3.18 -17.94
C ARG A 31 6.73 3.55 -19.42
N THR A 32 6.37 2.59 -20.25
CA THR A 32 6.26 2.79 -21.71
C THR A 32 4.82 2.99 -22.17
N PHE A 33 3.89 2.28 -21.56
CA PHE A 33 2.47 2.33 -21.88
C PHE A 33 1.75 3.49 -21.19
N VAL A 34 2.28 3.98 -20.04
CA VAL A 34 1.74 5.08 -19.24
C VAL A 34 0.23 4.89 -18.97
N PRO A 35 -0.17 3.82 -18.26
CA PRO A 35 -1.57 3.56 -17.99
C PRO A 35 -2.16 4.55 -16.99
N ASP A 36 -3.45 4.85 -17.09
CA ASP A 36 -4.18 5.60 -16.07
C ASP A 36 -4.45 4.75 -14.82
N ILE A 37 -4.73 3.45 -15.03
CA ILE A 37 -5.09 2.51 -13.98
C ILE A 37 -4.36 1.19 -14.17
N ILE A 38 -3.88 0.63 -13.07
CA ILE A 38 -3.26 -0.70 -13.01
C ILE A 38 -4.08 -1.60 -12.10
N LEU A 39 -4.52 -2.75 -12.63
CA LEU A 39 -5.08 -3.83 -11.85
C LEU A 39 -3.97 -4.81 -11.49
N LEU A 40 -3.58 -4.88 -10.23
CA LEU A 40 -2.38 -5.56 -9.76
C LEU A 40 -2.73 -6.75 -8.86
N ASP A 41 -2.41 -7.96 -9.29
CA ASP A 41 -2.55 -9.14 -8.43
C ASP A 41 -1.46 -9.15 -7.36
N VAL A 42 -1.82 -9.50 -6.13
CA VAL A 42 -0.86 -9.69 -5.04
C VAL A 42 0.06 -10.88 -5.34
N ARG A 43 -0.51 -11.99 -5.83
CA ARG A 43 0.23 -13.24 -6.05
C ARG A 43 0.71 -13.36 -7.49
N MET A 44 1.93 -12.96 -7.71
CA MET A 44 2.62 -13.11 -9.00
C MET A 44 3.97 -13.81 -8.81
N PRO A 45 4.47 -14.54 -9.83
CA PRO A 45 5.80 -15.14 -9.78
C PRO A 45 6.89 -14.06 -9.78
N ARG A 46 8.10 -14.42 -9.37
CA ARG A 46 9.30 -13.55 -9.35
C ARG A 46 9.14 -12.34 -8.41
N MET A 47 8.54 -11.28 -8.87
CA MET A 47 8.18 -10.08 -8.11
C MET A 47 6.67 -10.08 -7.88
N ASN A 48 6.24 -10.12 -6.61
CA ASN A 48 4.82 -10.06 -6.25
C ASN A 48 4.26 -8.64 -6.37
N GLY A 49 2.91 -8.51 -6.30
CA GLY A 49 2.25 -7.22 -6.48
C GLY A 49 2.60 -6.20 -5.39
N LEU A 50 2.75 -6.63 -4.13
CA LEU A 50 3.13 -5.73 -3.04
C LEU A 50 4.56 -5.19 -3.18
N GLU A 51 5.46 -5.97 -3.77
CA GLU A 51 6.83 -5.52 -4.06
C GLU A 51 6.86 -4.51 -5.23
N ALA A 52 6.01 -4.71 -6.23
CA ALA A 52 5.91 -3.81 -7.38
C ALA A 52 5.13 -2.53 -7.09
N LEU A 53 4.19 -2.57 -6.15
CA LEU A 53 3.24 -1.50 -5.86
C LEU A 53 3.89 -0.12 -5.65
N PRO A 54 4.95 0.06 -4.84
CA PRO A 54 5.55 1.38 -4.61
C PRO A 54 6.09 2.05 -5.89
N TYR A 55 6.49 1.26 -6.87
CA TYR A 55 6.98 1.76 -8.16
C TYR A 55 5.84 2.12 -9.11
N LEU A 56 4.74 1.37 -9.03
CA LEU A 56 3.59 1.55 -9.91
C LEU A 56 2.70 2.71 -9.48
N THR A 57 2.59 2.96 -8.18
CA THR A 57 1.81 4.10 -7.63
C THR A 57 2.42 5.46 -7.97
N GLU A 58 3.69 5.52 -8.37
CA GLU A 58 4.32 6.73 -8.89
C GLU A 58 3.82 7.10 -10.30
N THR A 59 3.26 6.15 -11.03
CA THR A 59 2.90 6.32 -12.45
C THR A 59 1.40 6.25 -12.74
N ALA A 60 0.63 5.52 -11.93
CA ALA A 60 -0.78 5.25 -12.18
C ALA A 60 -1.58 5.04 -10.88
N ALA A 61 -2.90 5.09 -10.96
CA ALA A 61 -3.78 4.63 -9.90
C ALA A 61 -3.77 3.09 -9.86
N VAL A 62 -3.38 2.50 -8.73
CA VAL A 62 -3.28 1.03 -8.59
C VAL A 62 -4.44 0.49 -7.77
N ILE A 63 -5.15 -0.49 -8.34
CA ILE A 63 -6.16 -1.30 -7.66
C ILE A 63 -5.59 -2.70 -7.46
N MET A 64 -5.43 -3.11 -6.21
CA MET A 64 -5.01 -4.46 -5.88
C MET A 64 -6.14 -5.46 -6.14
N LEU A 65 -5.83 -6.54 -6.83
CA LEU A 65 -6.71 -7.68 -7.01
C LEU A 65 -6.10 -8.89 -6.31
N THR A 66 -6.82 -9.55 -5.44
CA THR A 66 -6.29 -10.69 -4.70
C THR A 66 -7.33 -11.76 -4.47
N SER A 67 -6.86 -12.99 -4.27
CA SER A 67 -7.66 -14.06 -3.70
C SER A 67 -7.49 -14.16 -2.18
N ASP A 68 -6.68 -13.30 -1.57
CA ASP A 68 -6.34 -13.28 -0.15
C ASP A 68 -6.99 -12.11 0.58
N GLU A 69 -7.57 -12.40 1.73
CA GLU A 69 -8.29 -11.43 2.59
C GLU A 69 -7.48 -11.08 3.84
N ASP A 70 -6.16 -11.32 3.82
CA ASP A 70 -5.31 -11.06 4.97
C ASP A 70 -5.22 -9.56 5.28
N ALA A 71 -5.60 -9.19 6.50
CA ALA A 71 -5.62 -7.81 6.99
C ALA A 71 -4.27 -7.09 6.84
N ALA A 72 -3.16 -7.79 7.06
CA ALA A 72 -1.82 -7.23 6.94
C ALA A 72 -1.49 -6.88 5.49
N THR A 73 -1.96 -7.68 4.53
CA THR A 73 -1.81 -7.43 3.09
C THR A 73 -2.62 -6.22 2.65
N VAL A 74 -3.86 -6.07 3.13
CA VAL A 74 -4.71 -4.90 2.87
C VAL A 74 -4.03 -3.63 3.38
N SER A 75 -3.63 -3.62 4.64
CA SER A 75 -2.96 -2.47 5.27
C SER A 75 -1.71 -2.06 4.51
N LYS A 76 -0.85 -3.02 4.21
CA LYS A 76 0.39 -2.78 3.49
C LYS A 76 0.15 -2.19 2.10
N ALA A 77 -0.86 -2.68 1.39
CA ALA A 77 -1.22 -2.14 0.08
C ALA A 77 -1.68 -0.69 0.18
N MET A 78 -2.52 -0.36 1.15
CA MET A 78 -3.02 0.99 1.35
C MET A 78 -1.91 1.96 1.78
N ASP A 79 -1.02 1.55 2.69
CA ASP A 79 0.14 2.32 3.12
C ASP A 79 1.14 2.59 1.96
N CYS A 80 1.22 1.68 0.98
CA CYS A 80 2.00 1.85 -0.24
C CYS A 80 1.29 2.68 -1.32
N GLY A 81 0.11 3.24 -1.04
CA GLY A 81 -0.59 4.17 -1.94
C GLY A 81 -1.55 3.50 -2.93
N ALA A 82 -1.97 2.25 -2.70
CA ALA A 82 -3.03 1.64 -3.52
C ALA A 82 -4.31 2.49 -3.45
N ARG A 83 -4.97 2.65 -4.58
CA ARG A 83 -6.26 3.34 -4.70
C ARG A 83 -7.46 2.41 -4.61
N GLY A 84 -7.21 1.12 -4.55
CA GLY A 84 -8.27 0.14 -4.36
C GLY A 84 -7.74 -1.22 -3.93
N TYR A 85 -8.62 -1.98 -3.27
CA TYR A 85 -8.36 -3.35 -2.88
C TYR A 85 -9.64 -4.18 -3.05
N LEU A 86 -9.59 -5.15 -3.95
CA LEU A 86 -10.73 -5.98 -4.33
C LEU A 86 -10.36 -7.46 -4.24
N VAL A 87 -11.28 -8.27 -3.72
CA VAL A 87 -11.11 -9.72 -3.60
C VAL A 87 -11.68 -10.44 -4.82
N HIS A 88 -10.91 -11.35 -5.40
CA HIS A 88 -11.14 -11.97 -6.70
C HIS A 88 -12.44 -12.82 -6.83
N GLY A 89 -13.01 -13.29 -5.72
CA GLY A 89 -14.10 -14.28 -5.72
C GLY A 89 -15.47 -13.75 -6.15
N SER A 90 -15.66 -12.44 -6.19
CA SER A 90 -16.97 -11.79 -6.41
C SER A 90 -16.99 -10.77 -7.54
N LEU A 91 -15.90 -10.60 -8.31
CA LEU A 91 -15.77 -9.52 -9.26
C LEU A 91 -16.43 -9.83 -10.62
N GLY A 92 -17.64 -9.34 -10.81
CA GLY A 92 -18.27 -9.22 -12.13
C GLY A 92 -17.73 -8.01 -12.92
N ALA A 93 -18.08 -7.97 -14.22
CA ALA A 93 -17.66 -6.87 -15.11
C ALA A 93 -18.09 -5.49 -14.61
N GLU A 94 -19.29 -5.39 -14.04
CA GLU A 94 -19.83 -4.14 -13.51
C GLU A 94 -19.05 -3.62 -12.30
N GLN A 95 -18.60 -4.50 -11.42
CA GLN A 95 -17.81 -4.12 -10.25
C GLN A 95 -16.42 -3.64 -10.64
N VAL A 96 -15.80 -4.30 -11.61
CA VAL A 96 -14.50 -3.85 -12.15
C VAL A 96 -14.65 -2.50 -12.84
N ALA A 97 -15.68 -2.30 -13.66
CA ALA A 97 -15.96 -1.03 -14.31
C ALA A 97 -16.22 0.10 -13.30
N GLY A 98 -17.04 -0.14 -12.28
CA GLY A 98 -17.29 0.81 -11.21
C GLY A 98 -16.05 1.17 -10.41
N ALA A 99 -15.18 0.20 -10.15
CA ALA A 99 -13.90 0.42 -9.46
C ALA A 99 -12.95 1.30 -10.29
N ILE A 100 -12.84 1.02 -11.58
CA ILE A 100 -12.06 1.81 -12.53
C ILE A 100 -12.55 3.26 -12.56
N GLU A 101 -13.86 3.46 -12.71
CA GLU A 101 -14.45 4.80 -12.77
C GLU A 101 -14.26 5.58 -11.46
N THR A 102 -14.46 4.91 -10.31
CA THR A 102 -14.22 5.55 -9.00
C THR A 102 -12.76 5.98 -8.84
N CYS A 103 -11.80 5.13 -9.20
CA CYS A 103 -10.38 5.45 -9.14
C CYS A 103 -9.99 6.54 -10.14
N ARG A 104 -10.59 6.58 -11.34
CA ARG A 104 -10.39 7.63 -12.33
C ARG A 104 -10.81 9.00 -11.80
N GLN A 105 -11.87 9.04 -11.01
CA GLN A 105 -12.35 10.25 -10.33
C GLN A 105 -11.52 10.62 -9.08
N GLY A 106 -10.45 9.90 -8.78
CA GLY A 106 -9.61 10.12 -7.61
C GLY A 106 -10.15 9.52 -6.31
N GLY A 107 -11.22 8.72 -6.38
CA GLY A 107 -11.81 8.02 -5.25
C GLY A 107 -11.01 6.79 -4.82
N LEU A 108 -11.42 6.22 -3.68
CA LEU A 108 -10.89 4.98 -3.11
C LEU A 108 -11.91 3.86 -3.26
N VAL A 109 -11.46 2.67 -3.66
CA VAL A 109 -12.32 1.49 -3.80
C VAL A 109 -11.86 0.39 -2.87
N LEU A 110 -12.73 0.01 -1.95
CA LEU A 110 -12.47 -1.07 -0.99
C LEU A 110 -13.62 -2.08 -1.07
N GLY A 111 -13.28 -3.35 -1.22
CA GLY A 111 -14.22 -4.43 -0.98
C GLY A 111 -14.69 -4.43 0.50
N PRO A 112 -15.84 -5.07 0.81
CA PRO A 112 -16.38 -5.09 2.17
C PRO A 112 -15.37 -5.61 3.22
N GLU A 113 -14.62 -6.63 2.87
CA GLU A 113 -13.61 -7.26 3.73
C GLU A 113 -12.44 -6.29 4.00
N ALA A 114 -11.91 -5.66 2.96
CA ALA A 114 -10.85 -4.66 3.09
C ALA A 114 -11.29 -3.44 3.91
N ALA A 115 -12.52 -2.98 3.70
CA ALA A 115 -13.10 -1.90 4.47
C ALA A 115 -13.26 -2.26 5.96
N ALA A 116 -13.72 -3.47 6.27
CA ALA A 116 -13.84 -3.96 7.64
C ALA A 116 -12.48 -4.00 8.36
N HIS A 117 -11.44 -4.51 7.69
CA HIS A 117 -10.08 -4.55 8.25
C HIS A 117 -9.52 -3.16 8.55
N LEU A 118 -9.67 -2.21 7.63
CA LEU A 118 -9.21 -0.83 7.86
C LEU A 118 -9.99 -0.12 8.97
N THR A 119 -11.30 -0.39 9.11
CA THR A 119 -12.13 0.17 10.18
C THR A 119 -11.71 -0.36 11.55
N LEU A 120 -11.42 -1.67 11.66
CA LEU A 120 -10.94 -2.27 12.92
C LEU A 120 -9.57 -1.71 13.31
N GLN A 121 -8.66 -1.52 12.37
CA GLN A 121 -7.36 -0.91 12.64
C GLN A 121 -7.47 0.56 13.03
N GLY A 122 -8.38 1.33 12.41
CA GLY A 122 -8.67 2.69 12.82
C GLY A 122 -9.14 2.77 14.28
N ALA A 123 -10.05 1.87 14.68
CA ALA A 123 -10.54 1.79 16.05
C ALA A 123 -9.46 1.35 17.07
N GLU A 124 -8.50 0.51 16.65
CA GLU A 124 -7.34 0.15 17.48
C GLU A 124 -6.34 1.29 17.61
N ARG A 125 -6.14 2.08 16.54
CA ARG A 125 -5.34 3.32 16.59
C ARG A 125 -5.93 4.35 17.53
N GLU A 126 -7.25 4.58 17.47
CA GLU A 126 -7.96 5.49 18.39
C GLU A 126 -7.85 5.06 19.87
N ARG A 127 -7.74 3.75 20.14
CA ARG A 127 -7.55 3.23 21.51
C ARG A 127 -6.13 3.43 22.04
N ARG A 128 -5.13 3.66 21.20
CA ARG A 128 -3.75 3.94 21.62
C ARG A 128 -3.55 5.39 22.09
N GLY A 129 -4.51 6.27 21.87
CA GLY A 129 -4.75 7.50 22.64
C GLY A 129 -3.67 8.58 22.60
N ASN A 130 -2.73 8.56 21.67
CA ASN A 130 -1.71 9.61 21.57
C ASN A 130 -1.76 10.32 20.22
N PRO A 131 -2.21 11.61 20.18
CA PRO A 131 -2.35 12.37 18.94
C PRO A 131 -1.05 12.54 18.12
N LEU A 132 0.10 12.40 18.74
CA LEU A 132 1.41 12.47 18.09
C LEU A 132 1.69 11.20 17.27
N LEU A 133 1.31 10.03 17.78
CA LEU A 133 1.48 8.75 17.10
C LEU A 133 0.44 8.56 15.99
N ASP A 134 -0.72 9.16 16.10
CA ASP A 134 -1.79 9.13 15.09
C ASP A 134 -1.41 9.81 13.76
N GLN A 135 -0.37 10.65 13.77
CA GLN A 135 0.16 11.29 12.57
C GLN A 135 1.06 10.35 11.75
N LEU A 136 1.54 9.26 12.35
CA LEU A 136 2.39 8.29 11.68
C LEU A 136 1.55 7.26 10.93
N THR A 137 2.00 6.88 9.74
CA THR A 137 1.49 5.65 9.11
C THR A 137 1.97 4.44 9.91
N GLU A 138 1.29 3.30 9.76
CA GLU A 138 1.66 2.06 10.44
C GLU A 138 3.13 1.69 10.18
N ARG A 139 3.59 1.85 8.92
CA ARG A 139 4.98 1.57 8.55
C ARG A 139 5.99 2.54 9.16
N GLU A 140 5.66 3.80 9.26
CA GLU A 140 6.49 4.78 9.96
C GLU A 140 6.56 4.46 11.46
N ALA A 141 5.44 4.07 12.04
CA ALA A 141 5.36 3.67 13.44
C ALA A 141 6.16 2.38 13.73
N GLU A 142 5.99 1.33 12.93
CA GLU A 142 6.74 0.07 13.06
C GLU A 142 8.26 0.28 12.95
N VAL A 143 8.69 1.08 11.98
CA VAL A 143 10.10 1.39 11.77
C VAL A 143 10.64 2.24 12.91
N LEU A 144 9.88 3.22 13.40
CA LEU A 144 10.28 4.06 14.52
C LEU A 144 10.32 3.28 15.84
N GLU A 145 9.36 2.38 16.08
CA GLU A 145 9.35 1.48 17.23
C GLU A 145 10.58 0.57 17.23
N ALA A 146 10.92 -0.04 16.09
CA ALA A 146 12.14 -0.85 15.97
C ALA A 146 13.41 -0.02 16.22
N ALA A 147 13.41 1.24 15.77
CA ALA A 147 14.48 2.19 16.06
C ALA A 147 14.57 2.54 17.56
N ALA A 148 13.42 2.68 18.25
CA ALA A 148 13.32 2.92 19.68
C ALA A 148 13.82 1.72 20.52
N ARG A 149 13.73 0.52 19.97
CA ARG A 149 14.34 -0.70 20.51
C ARG A 149 15.86 -0.80 20.27
N GLY A 150 16.45 0.19 19.66
CA GLY A 150 17.90 0.28 19.44
C GLY A 150 18.42 -0.38 18.16
N LYS A 151 17.55 -0.85 17.26
CA LYS A 151 17.96 -1.50 16.02
C LYS A 151 18.50 -0.50 15.01
N SER A 152 19.58 -0.84 14.33
CA SER A 152 20.11 -0.07 13.19
C SER A 152 19.18 -0.17 11.97
N ASN A 153 19.30 0.75 11.02
CA ASN A 153 18.53 0.72 9.80
C ASN A 153 18.72 -0.58 8.99
N LYS A 154 19.89 -1.22 9.12
CA LYS A 154 20.20 -2.48 8.47
C LYS A 154 19.43 -3.64 9.13
N GLU A 155 19.45 -3.71 10.45
CA GLU A 155 18.68 -4.73 11.21
C GLU A 155 17.18 -4.59 11.01
N ILE A 156 16.66 -3.36 10.98
CA ILE A 156 15.24 -3.09 10.68
C ILE A 156 14.91 -3.55 9.26
N ALA A 157 15.78 -3.25 8.29
CA ALA A 157 15.59 -3.64 6.91
C ALA A 157 15.56 -5.18 6.74
N GLU A 158 16.45 -5.90 7.41
CA GLU A 158 16.49 -7.35 7.41
C GLU A 158 15.23 -7.96 8.06
N GLU A 159 14.81 -7.46 9.21
CA GLU A 159 13.65 -7.95 9.94
C GLU A 159 12.32 -7.69 9.21
N GLN A 160 12.18 -6.53 8.60
CA GLN A 160 10.94 -6.13 7.93
C GLN A 160 10.94 -6.40 6.42
N PHE A 161 11.97 -7.08 5.91
CA PHE A 161 12.15 -7.39 4.48
C PHE A 161 12.12 -6.14 3.60
N LEU A 162 12.78 -5.07 4.05
CA LEU A 162 12.90 -3.79 3.36
C LEU A 162 14.33 -3.54 2.88
N ALA A 163 14.49 -2.61 1.94
CA ALA A 163 15.81 -2.05 1.65
C ALA A 163 16.22 -1.04 2.75
N PRO A 164 17.51 -0.94 3.14
CA PRO A 164 17.96 0.05 4.13
C PRO A 164 17.62 1.50 3.78
N ARG A 165 17.57 1.83 2.49
CA ARG A 165 17.13 3.14 1.99
C ARG A 165 15.65 3.40 2.27
N THR A 166 14.81 2.38 2.16
CA THR A 166 13.38 2.46 2.47
C THR A 166 13.16 2.74 3.95
N VAL A 167 13.89 2.04 4.84
CA VAL A 167 13.86 2.31 6.28
C VAL A 167 14.24 3.76 6.59
N LYS A 168 15.30 4.27 5.93
CA LYS A 168 15.71 5.68 6.07
C LYS A 168 14.61 6.64 5.65
N ASN A 169 13.89 6.33 4.57
CA ASN A 169 12.79 7.17 4.08
C ASN A 169 11.63 7.21 5.08
N TYR A 170 11.23 6.05 5.64
CA TYR A 170 10.18 6.00 6.67
C TYR A 170 10.58 6.76 7.93
N LEU A 171 11.82 6.63 8.40
CA LEU A 171 12.32 7.41 9.54
C LEU A 171 12.30 8.92 9.26
N ASN A 172 12.74 9.34 8.09
CA ASN A 172 12.70 10.76 7.73
C ASN A 172 11.27 11.31 7.67
N ALA A 173 10.33 10.53 7.11
CA ALA A 173 8.93 10.92 7.08
C ALA A 173 8.34 11.02 8.50
N ALA A 174 8.66 10.07 9.37
CA ALA A 174 8.27 10.10 10.78
C ALA A 174 8.85 11.34 11.49
N TYR A 175 10.12 11.70 11.26
CA TYR A 175 10.74 12.88 11.86
C TYR A 175 10.01 14.17 11.48
N VAL A 176 9.67 14.31 10.19
CA VAL A 176 8.90 15.48 9.72
C VAL A 176 7.54 15.57 10.41
N LYS A 177 6.83 14.46 10.52
CA LYS A 177 5.49 14.40 11.12
C LYS A 177 5.51 14.66 12.63
N LEU A 178 6.55 14.18 13.32
CA LEU A 178 6.75 14.41 14.77
C LEU A 178 7.37 15.77 15.07
N GLY A 179 7.80 16.54 14.06
CA GLY A 179 8.45 17.82 14.26
C GLY A 179 9.85 17.71 14.89
N VAL A 180 10.55 16.59 14.70
CA VAL A 180 11.88 16.31 15.25
C VAL A 180 12.94 16.28 14.14
N HIS A 181 14.20 16.48 14.52
CA HIS A 181 15.27 16.68 13.54
C HIS A 181 16.25 15.49 13.43
N ASN A 182 16.22 14.56 14.37
CA ASN A 182 17.13 13.43 14.40
C ASN A 182 16.52 12.21 15.09
N ARG A 183 17.26 11.09 14.96
CA ARG A 183 16.83 9.81 15.51
C ARG A 183 16.64 9.81 17.03
N ALA A 184 17.53 10.50 17.76
CA ALA A 184 17.46 10.52 19.22
C ALA A 184 16.21 11.26 19.71
N GLU A 185 15.91 12.41 19.12
CA GLU A 185 14.66 13.16 19.40
C GLU A 185 13.43 12.34 19.05
N ALA A 186 13.43 11.64 17.92
CA ALA A 186 12.32 10.79 17.52
C ALA A 186 12.08 9.63 18.48
N ILE A 187 13.15 9.00 19.00
CA ILE A 187 13.04 7.95 20.01
C ILE A 187 12.51 8.48 21.33
N ILE A 188 12.91 9.67 21.74
CA ILE A 188 12.39 10.31 22.96
C ILE A 188 10.90 10.59 22.81
N ALA A 189 10.49 11.25 21.71
CA ALA A 189 9.11 11.55 21.42
C ALA A 189 8.22 10.29 21.37
N TRP A 190 8.74 9.21 20.78
CA TRP A 190 8.06 7.91 20.77
C TRP A 190 7.83 7.37 22.19
N ARG A 191 8.86 7.33 23.03
CA ARG A 191 8.79 6.79 24.38
C ARG A 191 7.89 7.63 25.31
N GLU A 192 7.93 8.95 25.17
CA GLU A 192 7.03 9.85 25.92
C GLU A 192 5.57 9.63 25.51
N ALA A 193 5.35 9.36 24.22
CA ALA A 193 4.05 9.05 23.67
C ALA A 193 3.49 7.69 24.13
N GLU A 194 4.36 6.67 24.31
CA GLU A 194 3.95 5.36 24.85
C GLU A 194 3.67 5.40 26.36
N ALA A 195 4.24 6.36 27.07
CA ALA A 195 4.10 6.47 28.52
C ALA A 195 2.87 7.31 28.99
N SER A 196 2.20 7.97 28.03
CA SER A 196 1.06 8.88 28.29
C SER A 196 -0.27 8.20 28.12
#